data_a7fd837f6cc0d9528b4551c865e2d7be
#
_entry.id   a7fd837f6cc0d9528b4551c865e2d7be
#
_cell.length_a   1.000
_cell.length_b   1.000
_cell.length_c   1.000
_cell.angle_alpha   90.00
_cell.angle_beta   90.00
_cell.angle_gamma   90.00
#
_symmetry.space_group_name_H-M   'P 1'
#
loop_
_entity.id
_entity.type
_entity.pdbx_description
1 polymer ?
#
loop_
_entity_poly.entity_id
_entity_poly.type
_entity_poly.pdbx_seq_one_letter_code
_entity_poly.pdbx_strand_id
1 'polypeptide(L)'
;MDALRSTEAKAAIGTRPTYDLSLVYLSGGKETPIANLNGHTISVRLPYTPAKGEQTGNLYAVYVDDAGKVEWITKSSYNASLKAVVFETSHFSVYGVGYKTFVPAFTDITGHWAADNILFAASRGLLSGTSDTTFSPDTGMTRGMFVTALGRLAGINPDSYQTGKFTDVKADAYYAPYVNWAAQTGIVEGVTATTFAPDTNINREQMAVIMKNYAAKLGYDLPQTLKAVTFADNTQISSWAKDAVKSMQQAGILAGKNENKFDPKGTATRAEVATVLRRFVEIVIDPQAANGWQQNDSGQWNYYRNGESVKGWLSEEQKWYWLDKVTGMMFAGGWKQIDGKWYYFYADGTMAVNTVSDR
;
A
#
# COMPACT_ATOMS: atom_id res chain seq x y z
N MET A 1 -17.21 8.82 26.51
CA MET A 1 -15.92 9.41 26.96
C MET A 1 -15.16 8.52 27.95
N ASP A 2 -15.82 7.67 28.74
CA ASP A 2 -15.12 6.80 29.71
C ASP A 2 -14.34 5.65 29.05
N ALA A 3 -14.79 5.13 27.91
CA ALA A 3 -14.10 4.07 27.16
C ALA A 3 -12.65 4.45 26.78
N LEU A 4 -12.38 5.71 26.40
CA LEU A 4 -11.04 6.21 26.11
C LEU A 4 -10.10 6.29 27.31
N ARG A 5 -10.62 6.13 28.53
CA ARG A 5 -9.82 6.12 29.77
C ARG A 5 -9.26 4.73 30.09
N SER A 6 -9.67 3.69 29.37
CA SER A 6 -9.13 2.34 29.58
C SER A 6 -7.62 2.30 29.39
N THR A 7 -6.96 1.39 30.06
CA THR A 7 -5.51 1.19 29.94
C THR A 7 -5.13 0.79 28.52
N GLU A 8 -5.98 -0.02 27.87
CA GLU A 8 -5.77 -0.50 26.51
C GLU A 8 -5.87 0.65 25.50
N ALA A 9 -6.92 1.48 25.58
CA ALA A 9 -7.08 2.63 24.70
C ALA A 9 -5.93 3.64 24.87
N LYS A 10 -5.53 3.93 26.10
CA LYS A 10 -4.37 4.81 26.38
C LYS A 10 -3.07 4.25 25.81
N ALA A 11 -2.84 2.95 25.91
CA ALA A 11 -1.65 2.31 25.37
C ALA A 11 -1.62 2.35 23.84
N ALA A 12 -2.77 2.11 23.19
CA ALA A 12 -2.89 2.08 21.73
C ALA A 12 -2.78 3.47 21.10
N ILE A 13 -3.46 4.46 21.68
CA ILE A 13 -3.64 5.80 21.11
C ILE A 13 -2.59 6.79 21.66
N GLY A 14 -2.28 6.72 22.95
CA GLY A 14 -1.39 7.69 23.62
C GLY A 14 -1.95 9.10 23.56
N THR A 15 -1.18 10.04 23.01
CA THR A 15 -1.58 11.44 22.81
C THR A 15 -2.16 11.74 21.42
N ARG A 16 -2.36 10.70 20.58
CA ARG A 16 -2.89 10.85 19.22
C ARG A 16 -4.38 11.15 19.25
N PRO A 17 -4.92 11.76 18.18
CA PRO A 17 -6.32 12.18 18.16
C PRO A 17 -7.29 11.01 18.16
N THR A 18 -8.46 11.27 18.72
CA THR A 18 -9.65 10.42 18.66
C THR A 18 -10.82 11.22 18.09
N TYR A 19 -11.72 10.52 17.44
CA TYR A 19 -12.85 11.08 16.73
C TYR A 19 -14.09 10.27 17.07
N ASP A 20 -15.13 10.95 17.53
CA ASP A 20 -16.47 10.36 17.68
C ASP A 20 -17.23 10.58 16.37
N LEU A 21 -17.47 9.49 15.66
CA LEU A 21 -18.10 9.54 14.35
C LEU A 21 -19.58 9.20 14.48
N SER A 22 -20.44 10.04 13.92
CA SER A 22 -21.86 9.80 13.80
C SER A 22 -22.34 10.20 12.42
N LEU A 23 -23.35 9.52 11.91
CA LEU A 23 -24.03 9.86 10.66
C LEU A 23 -25.49 10.09 10.96
N VAL A 24 -26.04 11.20 10.48
CA VAL A 24 -27.44 11.53 10.59
C VAL A 24 -28.02 11.82 9.20
N TYR A 25 -29.25 11.46 9.00
CA TYR A 25 -29.98 11.92 7.83
C TYR A 25 -30.93 13.03 8.24
N LEU A 26 -31.05 14.06 7.39
CA LEU A 26 -31.90 15.22 7.63
C LEU A 26 -33.19 15.10 6.85
N SER A 27 -34.34 15.14 7.52
CA SER A 27 -35.65 15.17 6.90
C SER A 27 -36.55 16.19 7.61
N GLY A 28 -37.03 17.19 6.87
CA GLY A 28 -37.91 18.23 7.42
C GLY A 28 -37.26 19.03 8.57
N GLY A 29 -35.93 19.18 8.58
CA GLY A 29 -35.18 19.87 9.64
C GLY A 29 -34.93 19.02 10.90
N LYS A 30 -35.33 17.74 10.89
CA LYS A 30 -35.09 16.79 11.98
C LYS A 30 -33.91 15.87 11.63
N GLU A 31 -32.96 15.76 12.56
CA GLU A 31 -31.86 14.79 12.49
C GLU A 31 -32.33 13.42 12.96
N THR A 32 -32.00 12.40 12.19
CA THR A 32 -32.24 10.99 12.53
C THR A 32 -30.93 10.23 12.42
N PRO A 33 -30.41 9.63 13.52
CA PRO A 33 -29.16 8.86 13.48
C PRO A 33 -29.29 7.62 12.57
N ILE A 34 -28.24 7.37 11.78
CA ILE A 34 -28.06 6.15 11.01
C ILE A 34 -27.20 5.20 11.85
N ALA A 35 -27.81 4.17 12.43
CA ALA A 35 -27.12 3.25 13.33
C ALA A 35 -26.25 2.22 12.61
N ASN A 36 -26.60 1.86 11.37
CA ASN A 36 -25.82 0.91 10.57
C ASN A 36 -25.96 1.21 9.07
N LEU A 37 -25.07 0.69 8.27
CA LEU A 37 -25.02 0.91 6.83
C LEU A 37 -25.57 -0.28 6.02
N ASN A 38 -26.31 -1.22 6.65
CA ASN A 38 -26.95 -2.38 6.01
C ASN A 38 -25.95 -3.20 5.14
N GLY A 39 -24.76 -3.45 5.67
CA GLY A 39 -23.71 -4.20 4.98
C GLY A 39 -22.83 -3.37 4.04
N HIS A 40 -23.13 -2.08 3.86
CA HIS A 40 -22.22 -1.17 3.15
C HIS A 40 -21.15 -0.62 4.07
N THR A 41 -20.06 -0.15 3.47
CA THR A 41 -18.96 0.54 4.16
C THR A 41 -18.85 1.98 3.70
N ILE A 42 -18.21 2.80 4.52
CA ILE A 42 -17.77 4.15 4.18
C ILE A 42 -16.27 4.26 4.39
N SER A 43 -15.63 5.04 3.54
CA SER A 43 -14.23 5.45 3.73
C SER A 43 -14.15 6.58 4.74
N VAL A 44 -13.29 6.42 5.74
CA VAL A 44 -13.03 7.41 6.79
C VAL A 44 -11.58 7.87 6.72
N ARG A 45 -11.38 9.17 6.92
CA ARG A 45 -10.06 9.80 7.01
C ARG A 45 -9.93 10.45 8.38
N LEU A 46 -8.98 9.98 9.19
CA LEU A 46 -8.64 10.60 10.48
C LEU A 46 -7.44 11.51 10.26
N PRO A 47 -7.60 12.85 10.26
CA PRO A 47 -6.50 13.77 10.06
C PRO A 47 -5.40 13.56 11.09
N TYR A 48 -4.16 13.40 10.63
CA TYR A 48 -3.01 13.20 11.50
C TYR A 48 -1.71 13.58 10.81
N THR A 49 -0.83 14.26 11.52
CA THR A 49 0.56 14.50 11.11
C THR A 49 1.46 13.69 12.03
N PRO A 50 2.22 12.70 11.50
CA PRO A 50 3.08 11.86 12.33
C PRO A 50 4.08 12.69 13.13
N ALA A 51 4.27 12.34 14.40
CA ALA A 51 5.27 12.97 15.24
C ALA A 51 6.68 12.60 14.79
N LYS A 52 7.68 13.40 15.18
CA LYS A 52 9.08 13.13 14.85
C LYS A 52 9.48 11.74 15.36
N GLY A 53 9.93 10.89 14.43
CA GLY A 53 10.37 9.52 14.72
C GLY A 53 9.27 8.46 14.59
N GLU A 54 8.01 8.84 14.35
CA GLU A 54 6.97 7.86 14.03
C GLU A 54 7.11 7.36 12.58
N GLN A 55 7.08 6.07 12.44
CA GLN A 55 7.10 5.38 11.15
C GLN A 55 5.65 5.18 10.67
N THR A 56 5.34 5.64 9.46
CA THR A 56 3.97 5.62 8.94
C THR A 56 3.40 4.21 8.78
N GLY A 57 4.25 3.21 8.55
CA GLY A 57 3.86 1.81 8.49
C GLY A 57 3.30 1.25 9.81
N ASN A 58 3.61 1.89 10.94
CA ASN A 58 3.15 1.50 12.28
C ASN A 58 1.88 2.23 12.73
N LEU A 59 1.33 3.13 11.90
CA LEU A 59 0.08 3.83 12.16
C LEU A 59 -1.13 3.00 11.74
N TYR A 60 -2.17 3.03 12.57
CA TYR A 60 -3.44 2.31 12.36
C TYR A 60 -4.62 3.21 12.68
N ALA A 61 -5.76 2.93 12.07
CA ALA A 61 -7.02 3.27 12.70
C ALA A 61 -7.31 2.23 13.78
N VAL A 62 -7.81 2.68 14.92
CA VAL A 62 -8.29 1.83 16.01
C VAL A 62 -9.73 2.20 16.35
N TYR A 63 -10.55 1.20 16.59
CA TYR A 63 -11.88 1.34 17.14
C TYR A 63 -11.82 1.09 18.64
N VAL A 64 -12.54 1.89 19.43
CA VAL A 64 -12.68 1.72 20.88
C VAL A 64 -14.14 1.48 21.18
N ASP A 65 -14.47 0.31 21.71
CA ASP A 65 -15.83 -0.03 22.12
C ASP A 65 -16.23 0.64 23.44
N ASP A 66 -17.50 0.53 23.83
CA ASP A 66 -18.04 1.13 25.06
C ASP A 66 -17.38 0.59 26.35
N ALA A 67 -16.80 -0.63 26.28
CA ALA A 67 -16.05 -1.21 27.39
C ALA A 67 -14.58 -0.74 27.43
N GLY A 68 -14.13 0.03 26.44
CA GLY A 68 -12.76 0.52 26.32
C GLY A 68 -11.78 -0.49 25.74
N LYS A 69 -12.28 -1.57 25.11
CA LYS A 69 -11.48 -2.54 24.36
C LYS A 69 -11.11 -1.94 23.01
N VAL A 70 -9.88 -2.20 22.58
CA VAL A 70 -9.32 -1.69 21.31
C VAL A 70 -9.32 -2.75 20.25
N GLU A 71 -9.90 -2.44 19.09
CA GLU A 71 -9.76 -3.20 17.87
C GLU A 71 -8.83 -2.46 16.90
N TRP A 72 -7.76 -3.14 16.47
CA TRP A 72 -6.81 -2.63 15.49
C TRP A 72 -7.31 -2.93 14.09
N ILE A 73 -7.63 -1.89 13.32
CA ILE A 73 -8.13 -2.04 11.97
C ILE A 73 -6.94 -2.34 11.03
N THR A 74 -6.74 -3.60 10.71
CA THR A 74 -5.61 -4.06 9.88
C THR A 74 -5.65 -3.51 8.47
N LYS A 75 -6.87 -3.29 7.91
CA LYS A 75 -7.08 -2.63 6.62
C LYS A 75 -7.17 -1.11 6.78
N SER A 76 -6.20 -0.52 7.46
CA SER A 76 -6.01 0.93 7.56
C SER A 76 -4.59 1.29 7.18
N SER A 77 -4.37 2.49 6.67
CA SER A 77 -3.04 2.99 6.31
C SER A 77 -2.94 4.49 6.53
N TYR A 78 -1.73 4.97 6.81
CA TYR A 78 -1.46 6.40 6.75
C TYR A 78 -1.18 6.82 5.31
N ASN A 79 -1.99 7.73 4.79
CA ASN A 79 -1.79 8.35 3.49
C ASN A 79 -1.10 9.70 3.66
N ALA A 80 0.12 9.82 3.14
CA ALA A 80 0.94 11.02 3.28
C ALA A 80 0.36 12.22 2.50
N SER A 81 -0.25 11.98 1.34
CA SER A 81 -0.85 13.04 0.52
C SER A 81 -2.10 13.64 1.17
N LEU A 82 -2.87 12.82 1.89
CA LEU A 82 -4.07 13.26 2.61
C LEU A 82 -3.76 13.71 4.04
N LYS A 83 -2.55 13.45 4.54
CA LYS A 83 -2.16 13.66 5.95
C LYS A 83 -3.18 13.05 6.91
N ALA A 84 -3.59 11.81 6.64
CA ALA A 84 -4.63 11.13 7.39
C ALA A 84 -4.37 9.62 7.48
N VAL A 85 -4.86 9.00 8.55
CA VAL A 85 -5.06 7.55 8.60
C VAL A 85 -6.40 7.25 7.94
N VAL A 86 -6.39 6.39 6.92
CA VAL A 86 -7.55 6.02 6.11
C VAL A 86 -7.97 4.58 6.39
N PHE A 87 -9.27 4.32 6.43
CA PHE A 87 -9.84 2.98 6.63
C PHE A 87 -11.30 2.94 6.16
N GLU A 88 -11.88 1.75 6.08
CA GLU A 88 -13.32 1.55 5.86
C GLU A 88 -13.99 1.04 7.14
N THR A 89 -15.22 1.49 7.35
CA THR A 89 -16.06 0.99 8.43
C THR A 89 -17.52 0.85 8.01
N SER A 90 -18.24 -0.08 8.65
CA SER A 90 -19.69 -0.29 8.48
C SER A 90 -20.52 0.24 9.66
N HIS A 91 -19.89 0.82 10.68
CA HIS A 91 -20.56 1.36 11.86
C HIS A 91 -19.92 2.67 12.33
N PHE A 92 -20.69 3.43 13.10
CA PHE A 92 -20.27 4.71 13.67
C PHE A 92 -19.95 4.54 15.15
N SER A 93 -18.83 5.09 15.59
CA SER A 93 -18.34 4.98 16.93
C SER A 93 -17.10 5.85 17.16
N VAL A 94 -16.41 5.61 18.28
CA VAL A 94 -15.15 6.28 18.59
C VAL A 94 -13.99 5.58 17.90
N TYR A 95 -13.29 6.32 17.07
CA TYR A 95 -12.08 5.88 16.39
C TYR A 95 -10.90 6.76 16.79
N GLY A 96 -9.69 6.19 16.77
CA GLY A 96 -8.47 6.92 17.08
C GLY A 96 -7.33 6.56 16.13
N VAL A 97 -6.28 7.37 16.16
CA VAL A 97 -5.02 7.03 15.52
C VAL A 97 -4.19 6.24 16.51
N GLY A 98 -3.99 4.96 16.23
CA GLY A 98 -3.14 4.06 17.00
C GLY A 98 -1.73 3.97 16.41
N TYR A 99 -0.77 3.64 17.28
CA TYR A 99 0.61 3.36 16.89
C TYR A 99 1.10 2.09 17.57
N LYS A 100 1.57 1.15 16.77
CA LYS A 100 2.06 -0.12 17.27
C LYS A 100 3.47 -0.37 16.72
N THR A 101 4.46 -0.20 17.57
CA THR A 101 5.84 -0.56 17.18
C THR A 101 5.91 -2.03 16.84
N PHE A 102 6.43 -2.33 15.66
CA PHE A 102 6.65 -3.71 15.23
C PHE A 102 7.91 -4.28 15.92
N VAL A 103 7.78 -5.45 16.49
CA VAL A 103 8.86 -6.23 17.10
C VAL A 103 8.78 -7.65 16.56
N PRO A 104 9.85 -8.23 16.01
CA PRO A 104 11.22 -7.71 16.00
C PRO A 104 11.44 -6.57 15.01
N ALA A 105 12.42 -5.72 15.30
CA ALA A 105 12.86 -4.68 14.38
C ALA A 105 13.81 -5.27 13.34
N PHE A 106 13.50 -5.11 12.07
CA PHE A 106 14.37 -5.56 10.98
C PHE A 106 15.56 -4.61 10.82
N THR A 107 16.77 -5.15 10.88
CA THR A 107 18.02 -4.35 10.79
C THR A 107 18.38 -4.01 9.35
N ASP A 108 17.94 -4.81 8.38
CA ASP A 108 18.28 -4.73 6.96
C ASP A 108 17.35 -3.82 6.14
N ILE A 109 16.39 -3.16 6.80
CA ILE A 109 15.52 -2.18 6.14
C ILE A 109 15.85 -0.73 6.46
N THR A 110 16.87 -0.49 7.31
CA THR A 110 17.28 0.87 7.69
C THR A 110 17.79 1.61 6.46
N GLY A 111 17.16 2.74 6.13
CA GLY A 111 17.47 3.51 4.92
C GLY A 111 16.99 2.89 3.61
N HIS A 112 16.33 1.75 3.65
CA HIS A 112 15.73 1.14 2.46
C HIS A 112 14.49 1.93 2.02
N TRP A 113 14.33 2.17 0.71
CA TRP A 113 13.24 2.97 0.15
C TRP A 113 11.84 2.46 0.54
N ALA A 114 11.67 1.14 0.73
CA ALA A 114 10.41 0.51 1.09
C ALA A 114 10.27 0.27 2.60
N ALA A 115 11.10 0.84 3.47
CA ALA A 115 11.08 0.55 4.90
C ALA A 115 9.67 0.69 5.51
N ASP A 116 8.98 1.78 5.25
CA ASP A 116 7.61 2.02 5.75
C ASP A 116 6.58 1.02 5.19
N ASN A 117 6.74 0.61 3.92
CA ASN A 117 5.87 -0.38 3.28
C ASN A 117 6.10 -1.78 3.86
N ILE A 118 7.36 -2.10 4.16
CA ILE A 118 7.74 -3.36 4.81
C ILE A 118 7.17 -3.42 6.23
N LEU A 119 7.32 -2.34 7.00
CA LEU A 119 6.75 -2.24 8.35
C LEU A 119 5.22 -2.33 8.31
N PHE A 120 4.57 -1.68 7.34
CA PHE A 120 3.13 -1.83 7.11
C PHE A 120 2.74 -3.30 6.92
N ALA A 121 3.39 -4.00 5.99
CA ALA A 121 3.04 -5.38 5.67
C ALA A 121 3.37 -6.35 6.82
N ALA A 122 4.51 -6.16 7.50
CA ALA A 122 4.94 -7.02 8.59
C ALA A 122 4.13 -6.81 9.87
N SER A 123 3.87 -5.57 10.25
CA SER A 123 3.08 -5.25 11.46
C SER A 123 1.62 -5.73 11.37
N ARG A 124 1.10 -5.91 10.16
CA ARG A 124 -0.23 -6.46 9.88
C ARG A 124 -0.23 -7.97 9.65
N GLY A 125 0.94 -8.62 9.80
CA GLY A 125 1.08 -10.05 9.61
C GLY A 125 0.91 -10.51 8.16
N LEU A 126 0.95 -9.60 7.18
CA LEU A 126 0.85 -9.95 5.76
C LEU A 126 2.12 -10.64 5.27
N LEU A 127 3.27 -10.10 5.65
CA LEU A 127 4.60 -10.65 5.37
C LEU A 127 5.36 -10.88 6.67
N SER A 128 6.13 -11.94 6.73
CA SER A 128 7.03 -12.22 7.85
C SER A 128 8.48 -11.93 7.47
N GLY A 129 9.36 -11.74 8.45
CA GLY A 129 10.80 -11.71 8.21
C GLY A 129 11.32 -13.04 7.66
N THR A 130 12.51 -13.02 7.11
CA THR A 130 13.28 -14.23 6.76
C THR A 130 14.02 -14.79 7.96
N SER A 131 14.20 -13.96 8.99
CA SER A 131 14.66 -14.32 10.33
C SER A 131 14.00 -13.39 11.36
N ASP A 132 14.37 -13.54 12.63
CA ASP A 132 13.89 -12.68 13.72
C ASP A 132 14.32 -11.22 13.56
N THR A 133 15.36 -10.93 12.80
CA THR A 133 15.94 -9.58 12.67
C THR A 133 16.13 -9.12 11.22
N THR A 134 15.77 -9.94 10.23
CA THR A 134 15.92 -9.60 8.82
C THR A 134 14.62 -9.79 8.04
N PHE A 135 14.39 -8.90 7.10
CA PHE A 135 13.28 -8.99 6.15
C PHE A 135 13.71 -9.48 4.77
N SER A 136 14.97 -9.26 4.40
CA SER A 136 15.53 -9.54 3.07
C SER A 136 14.80 -8.83 1.93
N PRO A 137 14.75 -7.48 1.93
CA PRO A 137 13.87 -6.69 1.07
C PRO A 137 14.08 -6.94 -0.43
N ASP A 138 15.33 -7.10 -0.87
CA ASP A 138 15.71 -7.24 -2.27
C ASP A 138 15.66 -8.69 -2.78
N THR A 139 15.31 -9.64 -1.91
CA THR A 139 15.17 -11.04 -2.30
C THR A 139 13.88 -11.26 -3.08
N GLY A 140 13.93 -12.15 -4.08
CA GLY A 140 12.75 -12.51 -4.88
C GLY A 140 11.66 -13.16 -4.03
N MET A 141 10.42 -12.80 -4.33
CA MET A 141 9.22 -13.37 -3.71
C MET A 141 8.77 -14.61 -4.46
N THR A 142 8.51 -15.72 -3.77
CA THR A 142 7.95 -16.90 -4.42
C THR A 142 6.43 -16.77 -4.64
N ARG A 143 5.87 -17.55 -5.57
CA ARG A 143 4.43 -17.58 -5.85
C ARG A 143 3.62 -18.02 -4.64
N GLY A 144 4.11 -19.00 -3.88
CA GLY A 144 3.50 -19.47 -2.63
C GLY A 144 3.47 -18.40 -1.54
N MET A 145 4.59 -17.68 -1.36
CA MET A 145 4.68 -16.56 -0.42
C MET A 145 3.69 -15.44 -0.78
N PHE A 146 3.62 -15.08 -2.07
CA PHE A 146 2.74 -14.02 -2.53
C PHE A 146 1.27 -14.32 -2.28
N VAL A 147 0.83 -15.53 -2.65
CA VAL A 147 -0.56 -15.96 -2.42
C VAL A 147 -0.87 -16.09 -0.93
N THR A 148 0.10 -16.50 -0.10
CA THR A 148 -0.05 -16.47 1.37
C THR A 148 -0.33 -15.06 1.87
N ALA A 149 0.40 -14.05 1.39
CA ALA A 149 0.17 -12.67 1.77
C ALA A 149 -1.23 -12.16 1.38
N LEU A 150 -1.72 -12.56 0.20
CA LEU A 150 -3.08 -12.23 -0.25
C LEU A 150 -4.17 -12.90 0.60
N GLY A 151 -3.98 -14.17 0.98
CA GLY A 151 -4.93 -14.85 1.84
C GLY A 151 -4.97 -14.28 3.26
N ARG A 152 -3.82 -13.85 3.78
CA ARG A 152 -3.74 -13.11 5.06
C ARG A 152 -4.43 -11.73 4.94
N LEU A 153 -4.24 -11.03 3.82
CA LEU A 153 -4.93 -9.76 3.57
C LEU A 153 -6.45 -9.95 3.46
N ALA A 154 -6.90 -11.05 2.87
CA ALA A 154 -8.32 -11.41 2.81
C ALA A 154 -8.88 -11.85 4.15
N GLY A 155 -8.03 -12.21 5.12
CA GLY A 155 -8.45 -12.70 6.44
C GLY A 155 -9.09 -14.08 6.39
N ILE A 156 -8.67 -14.94 5.44
CA ILE A 156 -9.26 -16.30 5.34
C ILE A 156 -8.90 -17.15 6.55
N ASN A 157 -9.79 -18.08 6.89
CA ASN A 157 -9.45 -19.16 7.83
C ASN A 157 -8.72 -20.28 7.07
N PRO A 158 -7.42 -20.51 7.32
CA PRO A 158 -6.65 -21.55 6.63
C PRO A 158 -7.24 -22.96 6.79
N ASP A 159 -7.88 -23.26 7.93
CA ASP A 159 -8.45 -24.58 8.23
C ASP A 159 -9.57 -24.96 7.26
N SER A 160 -10.19 -23.99 6.61
CA SER A 160 -11.24 -24.20 5.63
C SER A 160 -10.73 -24.67 4.25
N TYR A 161 -9.41 -24.66 4.02
CA TYR A 161 -8.81 -24.88 2.69
C TYR A 161 -7.70 -25.94 2.69
N GLN A 162 -7.92 -27.05 3.36
CA GLN A 162 -6.90 -28.10 3.57
C GLN A 162 -6.63 -28.97 2.32
N THR A 163 -7.51 -28.95 1.32
CA THR A 163 -7.37 -29.75 0.11
C THR A 163 -7.35 -28.88 -1.16
N GLY A 164 -6.58 -29.25 -2.13
CA GLY A 164 -6.44 -28.52 -3.40
C GLY A 164 -6.14 -29.42 -4.60
N LYS A 165 -6.12 -28.80 -5.78
CA LYS A 165 -5.93 -29.51 -7.07
C LYS A 165 -4.48 -29.66 -7.51
N PHE A 166 -3.55 -28.95 -6.89
CA PHE A 166 -2.16 -28.91 -7.36
C PHE A 166 -1.31 -29.98 -6.66
N THR A 167 -0.67 -30.83 -7.46
CA THR A 167 0.12 -31.97 -6.97
C THR A 167 1.48 -31.60 -6.42
N ASP A 168 1.99 -30.42 -6.77
CA ASP A 168 3.25 -29.84 -6.30
C ASP A 168 3.07 -28.94 -5.05
N VAL A 169 1.85 -28.82 -4.51
CA VAL A 169 1.55 -28.13 -3.27
C VAL A 169 1.41 -29.16 -2.16
N LYS A 170 2.47 -29.32 -1.36
CA LYS A 170 2.48 -30.25 -0.22
C LYS A 170 1.47 -29.80 0.82
N ALA A 171 0.67 -30.74 1.35
CA ALA A 171 -0.40 -30.43 2.30
C ALA A 171 0.09 -29.80 3.62
N ASP A 172 1.32 -30.11 4.03
CA ASP A 172 1.97 -29.59 5.24
C ASP A 172 2.71 -28.26 5.03
N ALA A 173 2.77 -27.77 3.78
CA ALA A 173 3.41 -26.49 3.50
C ALA A 173 2.55 -25.31 4.01
N TYR A 174 3.19 -24.33 4.65
CA TYR A 174 2.52 -23.17 5.23
C TYR A 174 1.64 -22.40 4.23
N TYR A 175 2.00 -22.43 2.95
CA TYR A 175 1.28 -21.77 1.86
C TYR A 175 0.11 -22.60 1.31
N ALA A 176 0.03 -23.89 1.64
CA ALA A 176 -0.95 -24.80 1.04
C ALA A 176 -2.40 -24.32 1.16
N PRO A 177 -2.91 -23.98 2.35
CA PRO A 177 -4.30 -23.54 2.47
C PRO A 177 -4.59 -22.24 1.69
N TYR A 178 -3.61 -21.36 1.59
CA TYR A 178 -3.75 -20.10 0.85
C TYR A 178 -3.75 -20.31 -0.67
N VAL A 179 -2.91 -21.24 -1.17
CA VAL A 179 -2.91 -21.63 -2.59
C VAL A 179 -4.21 -22.33 -2.94
N ASN A 180 -4.69 -23.23 -2.07
CA ASN A 180 -5.96 -23.94 -2.27
C ASN A 180 -7.15 -22.97 -2.31
N TRP A 181 -7.22 -22.02 -1.36
CA TRP A 181 -8.21 -20.96 -1.36
C TRP A 181 -8.18 -20.13 -2.66
N ALA A 182 -7.01 -19.66 -3.05
CA ALA A 182 -6.86 -18.81 -4.22
C ALA A 182 -7.21 -19.54 -5.53
N ALA A 183 -6.96 -20.84 -5.59
CA ALA A 183 -7.35 -21.68 -6.73
C ALA A 183 -8.87 -21.93 -6.76
N GLN A 184 -9.50 -22.23 -5.60
CA GLN A 184 -10.93 -22.44 -5.50
C GLN A 184 -11.75 -21.20 -5.81
N THR A 185 -11.25 -20.03 -5.43
CA THR A 185 -11.88 -18.74 -5.71
C THR A 185 -11.57 -18.20 -7.11
N GLY A 186 -10.66 -18.84 -7.86
CA GLY A 186 -10.25 -18.39 -9.18
C GLY A 186 -9.36 -17.15 -9.19
N ILE A 187 -8.68 -16.86 -8.07
CA ILE A 187 -7.68 -15.79 -7.98
C ILE A 187 -6.40 -16.21 -8.70
N VAL A 188 -6.03 -17.48 -8.59
CA VAL A 188 -4.87 -18.05 -9.27
C VAL A 188 -5.23 -19.24 -10.14
N GLU A 189 -4.47 -19.35 -11.22
CA GLU A 189 -4.37 -20.55 -12.02
C GLU A 189 -2.99 -21.19 -11.82
N GLY A 190 -2.87 -22.47 -12.12
CA GLY A 190 -1.58 -23.16 -12.15
C GLY A 190 -0.72 -22.73 -13.33
N VAL A 191 0.54 -23.10 -13.30
CA VAL A 191 1.41 -23.04 -14.49
C VAL A 191 1.05 -24.13 -15.48
N THR A 192 0.40 -25.22 -14.97
CA THR A 192 -0.33 -26.23 -15.72
C THR A 192 -1.66 -26.52 -15.04
N ALA A 193 -2.46 -27.45 -15.56
CA ALA A 193 -3.72 -27.86 -14.96
C ALA A 193 -3.55 -28.39 -13.51
N THR A 194 -2.41 -29.03 -13.21
CA THR A 194 -2.14 -29.75 -11.95
C THR A 194 -0.94 -29.23 -11.16
N THR A 195 -0.21 -28.23 -11.65
CA THR A 195 0.96 -27.67 -10.97
C THR A 195 0.83 -26.16 -10.76
N PHE A 196 1.19 -25.69 -9.57
CA PHE A 196 1.17 -24.27 -9.18
C PHE A 196 2.55 -23.61 -9.23
N ALA A 197 3.61 -24.37 -9.06
CA ALA A 197 4.99 -23.92 -8.89
C ALA A 197 5.19 -22.96 -7.68
N PRO A 198 4.85 -23.38 -6.44
CA PRO A 198 4.83 -22.51 -5.27
C PRO A 198 6.18 -21.89 -4.92
N ASP A 199 7.29 -22.62 -5.16
CA ASP A 199 8.64 -22.22 -4.79
C ASP A 199 9.37 -21.43 -5.90
N THR A 200 8.72 -21.26 -7.06
CA THR A 200 9.24 -20.42 -8.14
C THR A 200 8.99 -18.95 -7.85
N ASN A 201 9.97 -18.10 -8.12
CA ASN A 201 9.80 -16.66 -7.99
C ASN A 201 8.67 -16.15 -8.89
N ILE A 202 7.84 -15.28 -8.33
CA ILE A 202 6.79 -14.60 -9.10
C ILE A 202 7.43 -13.47 -9.92
N ASN A 203 7.07 -13.36 -11.19
CA ASN A 203 7.44 -12.21 -11.99
C ASN A 203 6.37 -11.11 -11.92
N ARG A 204 6.73 -9.91 -12.36
CA ARG A 204 5.88 -8.73 -12.19
C ARG A 204 4.59 -8.78 -12.99
N GLU A 205 4.58 -9.39 -14.18
CA GLU A 205 3.34 -9.55 -14.95
C GLU A 205 2.39 -10.59 -14.33
N GLN A 206 2.93 -11.67 -13.72
CA GLN A 206 2.14 -12.63 -12.96
C GLN A 206 1.53 -11.98 -11.71
N MET A 207 2.32 -11.18 -11.00
CA MET A 207 1.84 -10.42 -9.84
C MET A 207 0.67 -9.50 -10.24
N ALA A 208 0.77 -8.79 -11.35
CA ALA A 208 -0.30 -7.92 -11.84
C ALA A 208 -1.61 -8.69 -12.08
N VAL A 209 -1.53 -9.87 -12.72
CA VAL A 209 -2.72 -10.70 -13.03
C VAL A 209 -3.36 -11.24 -11.75
N ILE A 210 -2.55 -11.77 -10.83
CA ILE A 210 -3.06 -12.32 -9.57
C ILE A 210 -3.71 -11.20 -8.73
N MET A 211 -3.11 -10.00 -8.66
CA MET A 211 -3.69 -8.86 -7.94
C MET A 211 -5.01 -8.40 -8.56
N LYS A 212 -5.09 -8.33 -9.91
CA LYS A 212 -6.33 -7.97 -10.59
C LYS A 212 -7.43 -8.99 -10.30
N ASN A 213 -7.12 -10.29 -10.39
CA ASN A 213 -8.06 -11.35 -10.08
C ASN A 213 -8.50 -11.29 -8.62
N TYR A 214 -7.55 -11.05 -7.69
CA TYR A 214 -7.84 -10.86 -6.27
C TYR A 214 -8.87 -9.75 -6.05
N ALA A 215 -8.65 -8.57 -6.64
CA ALA A 215 -9.60 -7.48 -6.55
C ALA A 215 -10.99 -7.89 -7.09
N ALA A 216 -11.05 -8.43 -8.29
CA ALA A 216 -12.32 -8.82 -8.93
C ALA A 216 -13.09 -9.90 -8.15
N LYS A 217 -12.38 -10.92 -7.63
CA LYS A 217 -13.01 -12.03 -6.90
C LYS A 217 -13.50 -11.65 -5.49
N LEU A 218 -12.91 -10.63 -4.90
CA LEU A 218 -13.32 -10.11 -3.59
C LEU A 218 -14.23 -8.88 -3.69
N GLY A 219 -14.64 -8.49 -4.91
CA GLY A 219 -15.56 -7.38 -5.14
C GLY A 219 -14.95 -5.99 -4.97
N TYR A 220 -13.64 -5.87 -5.07
CA TYR A 220 -12.99 -4.56 -5.08
C TYR A 220 -12.95 -3.98 -6.48
N ASP A 221 -13.51 -2.78 -6.64
CA ASP A 221 -13.39 -2.03 -7.88
C ASP A 221 -12.00 -1.37 -7.98
N LEU A 222 -11.29 -1.66 -9.06
CA LEU A 222 -10.01 -1.00 -9.35
C LEU A 222 -10.28 0.32 -10.06
N PRO A 223 -9.94 1.47 -9.44
CA PRO A 223 -10.19 2.77 -10.04
C PRO A 223 -9.26 3.01 -11.23
N GLN A 224 -9.65 3.86 -12.16
CA GLN A 224 -8.81 4.36 -13.24
C GLN A 224 -8.37 5.80 -12.95
N THR A 225 -7.79 6.01 -11.78
CA THR A 225 -7.40 7.36 -11.29
C THR A 225 -6.25 7.93 -12.11
N LEU A 226 -5.26 7.10 -12.48
CA LEU A 226 -4.11 7.54 -13.26
C LEU A 226 -4.33 7.34 -14.76
N LYS A 227 -3.77 8.24 -15.58
CA LYS A 227 -3.72 8.02 -17.03
C LYS A 227 -2.90 6.77 -17.36
N ALA A 228 -3.35 6.04 -18.37
CA ALA A 228 -2.63 4.87 -18.85
C ALA A 228 -1.24 5.27 -19.36
N VAL A 229 -0.21 4.53 -18.93
CA VAL A 229 1.18 4.69 -19.36
C VAL A 229 1.54 3.59 -20.34
N THR A 230 2.24 3.95 -21.43
CA THR A 230 2.91 2.98 -22.29
C THR A 230 4.34 2.84 -21.80
N PHE A 231 4.69 1.67 -21.28
CA PHE A 231 6.04 1.40 -20.81
C PHE A 231 7.00 1.20 -21.98
N ALA A 232 8.27 1.55 -21.79
CA ALA A 232 9.32 1.41 -22.82
C ALA A 232 9.50 -0.06 -23.28
N ASP A 233 9.24 -1.00 -22.38
CA ASP A 233 9.29 -2.45 -22.62
C ASP A 233 7.89 -3.08 -22.81
N ASN A 234 6.90 -2.31 -23.20
CA ASN A 234 5.50 -2.77 -23.36
C ASN A 234 5.33 -3.97 -24.32
N THR A 235 6.24 -4.14 -25.28
CA THR A 235 6.27 -5.28 -26.19
C THR A 235 6.66 -6.59 -25.50
N GLN A 236 7.34 -6.54 -24.36
CA GLN A 236 7.75 -7.70 -23.56
C GLN A 236 6.64 -8.20 -22.62
N ILE A 237 5.60 -7.39 -22.41
CA ILE A 237 4.43 -7.80 -21.63
C ILE A 237 3.65 -8.84 -22.42
N SER A 238 3.46 -10.03 -21.83
CA SER A 238 2.67 -11.10 -22.41
C SER A 238 1.23 -10.66 -22.71
N SER A 239 0.65 -11.15 -23.80
CA SER A 239 -0.70 -10.76 -24.22
C SER A 239 -1.75 -10.95 -23.12
N TRP A 240 -1.64 -12.06 -22.37
CA TRP A 240 -2.53 -12.39 -21.25
C TRP A 240 -2.40 -11.46 -20.03
N ALA A 241 -1.27 -10.73 -19.90
CA ALA A 241 -1.03 -9.83 -18.76
C ALA A 241 -1.30 -8.34 -19.07
N LYS A 242 -1.39 -7.95 -20.35
CA LYS A 242 -1.49 -6.54 -20.76
C LYS A 242 -2.61 -5.78 -20.08
N ASP A 243 -3.78 -6.37 -20.02
CA ASP A 243 -4.95 -5.75 -19.40
C ASP A 243 -4.78 -5.62 -17.87
N ALA A 244 -4.22 -6.63 -17.23
CA ALA A 244 -3.93 -6.57 -15.79
C ALA A 244 -2.86 -5.51 -15.46
N VAL A 245 -1.78 -5.47 -16.20
CA VAL A 245 -0.72 -4.46 -16.02
C VAL A 245 -1.30 -3.05 -16.19
N LYS A 246 -2.11 -2.81 -17.23
CA LYS A 246 -2.78 -1.53 -17.45
C LYS A 246 -3.71 -1.18 -16.29
N SER A 247 -4.59 -2.10 -15.89
CA SER A 247 -5.56 -1.86 -14.80
C SER A 247 -4.86 -1.54 -13.48
N MET A 248 -3.82 -2.30 -13.13
CA MET A 248 -3.06 -2.11 -11.90
C MET A 248 -2.24 -0.81 -11.92
N GLN A 249 -1.73 -0.40 -13.09
CA GLN A 249 -1.03 0.87 -13.27
C GLN A 249 -2.01 2.05 -13.15
N GLN A 250 -3.16 1.99 -13.83
CA GLN A 250 -4.16 3.06 -13.75
C GLN A 250 -4.76 3.23 -12.35
N ALA A 251 -4.86 2.14 -11.60
CA ALA A 251 -5.25 2.20 -10.19
C ALA A 251 -4.14 2.79 -9.27
N GLY A 252 -2.89 2.90 -9.73
CA GLY A 252 -1.78 3.36 -8.91
C GLY A 252 -1.19 2.30 -7.99
N ILE A 253 -1.56 1.02 -8.18
CA ILE A 253 -1.11 -0.10 -7.34
C ILE A 253 0.25 -0.62 -7.81
N LEU A 254 0.42 -0.79 -9.13
CA LEU A 254 1.70 -1.10 -9.74
C LEU A 254 2.22 0.09 -10.52
N ALA A 255 3.50 0.40 -10.33
CA ALA A 255 4.19 1.44 -11.06
C ALA A 255 5.28 0.85 -11.97
N GLY A 256 5.83 1.67 -12.84
CA GLY A 256 7.04 1.33 -13.56
C GLY A 256 8.28 1.40 -12.68
N LYS A 257 9.38 0.95 -13.23
CA LYS A 257 10.75 1.11 -12.74
C LYS A 257 11.44 2.26 -13.47
N ASN A 258 12.76 2.37 -13.28
CA ASN A 258 13.59 3.33 -13.98
C ASN A 258 13.42 3.23 -15.50
N GLU A 259 13.71 4.30 -16.22
CA GLU A 259 13.63 4.38 -17.68
C GLU A 259 12.23 4.07 -18.25
N ASN A 260 11.18 4.34 -17.46
CA ASN A 260 9.79 4.02 -17.82
C ASN A 260 9.58 2.54 -18.22
N LYS A 261 10.27 1.60 -17.59
CA LYS A 261 10.10 0.15 -17.82
C LYS A 261 9.13 -0.45 -16.81
N PHE A 262 8.35 -1.42 -17.25
CA PHE A 262 7.54 -2.24 -16.35
C PHE A 262 8.33 -3.44 -15.80
N ASP A 263 9.28 -3.96 -16.58
CA ASP A 263 10.08 -5.15 -16.29
C ASP A 263 9.20 -6.41 -16.07
N PRO A 264 8.38 -6.80 -17.06
CA PRO A 264 7.33 -7.81 -16.88
C PRO A 264 7.86 -9.18 -16.47
N LYS A 265 9.05 -9.56 -16.94
CA LYS A 265 9.70 -10.85 -16.66
C LYS A 265 10.62 -10.82 -15.45
N GLY A 266 10.91 -9.62 -14.94
CA GLY A 266 11.70 -9.44 -13.72
C GLY A 266 11.00 -10.05 -12.51
N THR A 267 11.79 -10.62 -11.61
CA THR A 267 11.30 -11.13 -10.33
C THR A 267 10.82 -9.98 -9.47
N ALA A 268 9.61 -10.11 -8.93
CA ALA A 268 9.14 -9.18 -7.91
C ALA A 268 9.88 -9.44 -6.58
N THR A 269 10.46 -8.38 -6.02
CA THR A 269 11.14 -8.47 -4.72
C THR A 269 10.14 -8.43 -3.57
N ARG A 270 10.58 -8.83 -2.38
CA ARG A 270 9.77 -8.77 -1.16
C ARG A 270 9.40 -7.32 -0.81
N ALA A 271 10.30 -6.36 -1.05
CA ALA A 271 10.04 -4.92 -0.90
C ALA A 271 8.97 -4.41 -1.88
N GLU A 272 9.06 -4.80 -3.15
CA GLU A 272 8.04 -4.46 -4.16
C GLU A 272 6.68 -5.03 -3.78
N VAL A 273 6.60 -6.28 -3.31
CA VAL A 273 5.35 -6.89 -2.86
C VAL A 273 4.77 -6.16 -1.64
N ALA A 274 5.59 -5.82 -0.64
CA ALA A 274 5.13 -5.02 0.51
C ALA A 274 4.52 -3.69 0.07
N THR A 275 5.14 -3.03 -0.90
CA THR A 275 4.66 -1.76 -1.48
C THR A 275 3.33 -1.94 -2.21
N VAL A 276 3.21 -2.98 -3.02
CA VAL A 276 1.98 -3.30 -3.76
C VAL A 276 0.81 -3.59 -2.82
N LEU A 277 1.04 -4.37 -1.75
CA LEU A 277 0.02 -4.69 -0.75
C LEU A 277 -0.47 -3.43 -0.02
N ARG A 278 0.44 -2.54 0.36
CA ARG A 278 0.08 -1.27 1.01
C ARG A 278 -0.73 -0.38 0.08
N ARG A 279 -0.25 -0.15 -1.15
CA ARG A 279 -0.97 0.64 -2.15
C ARG A 279 -2.35 0.07 -2.44
N PHE A 280 -2.47 -1.26 -2.54
CA PHE A 280 -3.77 -1.89 -2.73
C PHE A 280 -4.74 -1.51 -1.61
N VAL A 281 -4.31 -1.64 -0.34
CA VAL A 281 -5.15 -1.25 0.81
C VAL A 281 -5.55 0.21 0.74
N GLU A 282 -4.60 1.11 0.45
CA GLU A 282 -4.85 2.56 0.35
C GLU A 282 -5.84 2.90 -0.78
N ILE A 283 -5.68 2.29 -1.95
CA ILE A 283 -6.47 2.58 -3.16
C ILE A 283 -7.90 2.04 -3.04
N VAL A 284 -8.11 0.87 -2.45
CA VAL A 284 -9.47 0.34 -2.28
C VAL A 284 -10.26 1.12 -1.24
N ILE A 285 -9.58 1.76 -0.26
CA ILE A 285 -10.21 2.64 0.71
C ILE A 285 -10.47 4.02 0.11
N ASP A 286 -9.50 4.57 -0.63
CA ASP A 286 -9.57 5.90 -1.23
C ASP A 286 -8.94 5.91 -2.63
N PRO A 287 -9.75 5.87 -3.68
CA PRO A 287 -9.25 5.91 -5.07
C PRO A 287 -8.38 7.12 -5.40
N GLN A 288 -8.53 8.24 -4.67
CA GLN A 288 -7.70 9.42 -4.86
C GLN A 288 -6.31 9.33 -4.21
N ALA A 289 -6.06 8.28 -3.42
CA ALA A 289 -4.74 8.01 -2.83
C ALA A 289 -3.62 7.85 -3.88
N ALA A 290 -3.97 7.56 -5.14
CA ALA A 290 -3.02 7.51 -6.24
C ALA A 290 -2.49 8.89 -6.68
N ASN A 291 -3.12 10.01 -6.29
CA ASN A 291 -2.63 11.37 -6.54
C ASN A 291 -1.62 11.82 -5.47
N GLY A 292 -0.94 12.93 -5.72
CA GLY A 292 0.11 13.45 -4.85
C GLY A 292 1.45 12.74 -5.06
N TRP A 293 2.28 12.72 -4.01
CA TRP A 293 3.59 12.08 -4.05
C TRP A 293 3.46 10.56 -4.05
N GLN A 294 4.03 9.91 -5.06
CA GLN A 294 4.06 8.45 -5.22
C GLN A 294 5.48 7.99 -5.53
N GLN A 295 5.94 6.95 -4.85
CA GLN A 295 7.17 6.27 -5.26
C GLN A 295 6.87 5.33 -6.44
N ASN A 296 7.81 5.18 -7.37
CA ASN A 296 7.76 4.06 -8.32
C ASN A 296 8.27 2.76 -7.67
N ASP A 297 8.31 1.66 -8.42
CA ASP A 297 8.73 0.36 -7.89
C ASP A 297 10.28 0.22 -7.79
N SER A 298 11.01 1.32 -7.96
CA SER A 298 12.44 1.46 -7.66
C SER A 298 12.71 2.51 -6.59
N GLY A 299 11.66 2.99 -5.89
CA GLY A 299 11.78 3.96 -4.80
C GLY A 299 11.96 5.41 -5.22
N GLN A 300 11.89 5.73 -6.51
CA GLN A 300 11.97 7.11 -6.99
C GLN A 300 10.61 7.79 -6.89
N TRP A 301 10.62 9.10 -6.59
CA TRP A 301 9.40 9.87 -6.40
C TRP A 301 8.88 10.51 -7.68
N ASN A 302 7.58 10.43 -7.89
CA ASN A 302 6.80 11.18 -8.87
C ASN A 302 5.69 11.93 -8.13
N TYR A 303 5.18 13.00 -8.72
CA TYR A 303 3.98 13.69 -8.22
C TYR A 303 2.86 13.60 -9.25
N TYR A 304 1.69 13.15 -8.82
CA TYR A 304 0.50 13.04 -9.67
C TYR A 304 -0.53 14.09 -9.29
N ARG A 305 -1.11 14.75 -10.29
CA ARG A 305 -2.21 15.70 -10.12
C ARG A 305 -3.28 15.40 -11.16
N ASN A 306 -4.50 15.14 -10.69
CA ASN A 306 -5.63 14.73 -11.56
C ASN A 306 -5.28 13.54 -12.48
N GLY A 307 -4.57 12.57 -11.95
CA GLY A 307 -4.16 11.36 -12.65
C GLY A 307 -3.00 11.51 -13.62
N GLU A 308 -2.41 12.70 -13.75
CA GLU A 308 -1.26 12.96 -14.60
C GLU A 308 0.03 13.16 -13.79
N SER A 309 1.13 12.57 -14.26
CA SER A 309 2.45 12.86 -13.70
C SER A 309 2.84 14.30 -14.03
N VAL A 310 3.09 15.09 -12.98
CA VAL A 310 3.60 16.44 -13.11
C VAL A 310 5.05 16.40 -13.61
N LYS A 311 5.42 17.35 -14.46
CA LYS A 311 6.75 17.46 -15.06
C LYS A 311 7.26 18.88 -14.97
N GLY A 312 8.58 19.03 -14.87
CA GLY A 312 9.21 20.34 -14.71
C GLY A 312 9.12 20.83 -13.26
N TRP A 313 8.93 22.13 -13.09
CA TRP A 313 8.84 22.73 -11.77
C TRP A 313 7.53 22.38 -11.06
N LEU A 314 7.64 21.97 -9.81
CA LEU A 314 6.51 21.75 -8.90
C LEU A 314 6.70 22.62 -7.65
N SER A 315 5.69 23.41 -7.33
CA SER A 315 5.57 24.07 -6.02
C SER A 315 4.50 23.32 -5.21
N GLU A 316 4.89 22.79 -4.06
CA GLU A 316 4.00 22.07 -3.14
C GLU A 316 4.39 22.42 -1.71
N GLU A 317 3.41 22.80 -0.88
CA GLU A 317 3.61 23.20 0.51
C GLU A 317 4.71 24.27 0.72
N GLN A 318 4.75 25.27 -0.18
CA GLN A 318 5.75 26.36 -0.19
C GLN A 318 7.20 25.90 -0.44
N LYS A 319 7.39 24.66 -0.91
CA LYS A 319 8.68 24.10 -1.32
C LYS A 319 8.69 23.90 -2.82
N TRP A 320 9.87 24.00 -3.42
CA TRP A 320 10.08 23.80 -4.85
C TRP A 320 10.80 22.50 -5.11
N TYR A 321 10.34 21.79 -6.16
CA TYR A 321 10.89 20.53 -6.63
C TYR A 321 11.08 20.58 -8.14
N TRP A 322 12.01 19.78 -8.64
CA TRP A 322 12.18 19.56 -10.06
C TRP A 322 11.84 18.13 -10.42
N LEU A 323 10.86 17.98 -11.31
CA LEU A 323 10.44 16.70 -11.86
C LEU A 323 10.94 16.60 -13.30
N ASP A 324 11.60 15.51 -13.66
CA ASP A 324 12.16 15.32 -14.99
C ASP A 324 11.11 15.53 -16.09
N LYS A 325 11.49 16.27 -17.13
CA LYS A 325 10.55 16.67 -18.21
C LYS A 325 10.04 15.48 -19.04
N VAL A 326 10.74 14.33 -19.00
CA VAL A 326 10.36 13.12 -19.74
C VAL A 326 9.66 12.11 -18.82
N THR A 327 10.31 11.76 -17.73
CA THR A 327 9.89 10.68 -16.83
C THR A 327 8.97 11.13 -15.70
N GLY A 328 8.98 12.42 -15.34
CA GLY A 328 8.28 12.94 -14.17
C GLY A 328 8.97 12.61 -12.84
N MET A 329 10.15 12.00 -12.87
CA MET A 329 10.88 11.61 -11.67
C MET A 329 11.47 12.83 -10.97
N MET A 330 11.35 12.88 -9.65
CA MET A 330 11.91 13.95 -8.82
C MET A 330 13.44 13.87 -8.81
N PHE A 331 14.08 14.99 -9.09
CA PHE A 331 15.52 15.14 -8.89
C PHE A 331 15.81 15.45 -7.41
N ALA A 332 16.80 14.78 -6.83
CA ALA A 332 17.20 14.96 -5.45
C ALA A 332 18.73 14.84 -5.30
N GLY A 333 19.28 15.55 -4.32
CA GLY A 333 20.68 15.45 -3.93
C GLY A 333 21.67 16.04 -4.93
N GLY A 334 21.94 17.34 -4.86
CA GLY A 334 23.02 17.98 -5.61
C GLY A 334 22.59 19.12 -6.54
N TRP A 335 23.52 19.50 -7.41
CA TRP A 335 23.34 20.59 -8.38
C TRP A 335 22.74 20.09 -9.68
N LYS A 336 21.79 20.83 -10.22
CA LYS A 336 21.19 20.60 -11.54
C LYS A 336 21.08 21.89 -12.33
N GLN A 337 21.52 21.86 -13.59
CA GLN A 337 21.28 22.94 -14.50
C GLN A 337 19.91 22.83 -15.17
N ILE A 338 19.09 23.87 -15.04
CA ILE A 338 17.72 23.91 -15.59
C ILE A 338 17.60 25.25 -16.32
N ASP A 339 17.31 25.20 -17.62
CA ASP A 339 17.13 26.37 -18.48
C ASP A 339 18.28 27.40 -18.33
N GLY A 340 19.54 26.90 -18.27
CA GLY A 340 20.78 27.70 -18.19
C GLY A 340 21.15 28.19 -16.79
N LYS A 341 20.33 27.96 -15.76
CA LYS A 341 20.60 28.33 -14.37
C LYS A 341 20.90 27.13 -13.53
N TRP A 342 21.76 27.28 -12.51
CA TRP A 342 22.07 26.22 -11.56
C TRP A 342 21.21 26.31 -10.32
N TYR A 343 20.67 25.17 -9.88
CA TYR A 343 19.85 25.00 -8.69
C TYR A 343 20.39 23.85 -7.87
N TYR A 344 20.37 24.01 -6.54
CA TYR A 344 20.74 22.95 -5.61
C TYR A 344 19.48 22.32 -5.01
N PHE A 345 19.45 20.98 -4.97
CA PHE A 345 18.37 20.22 -4.36
C PHE A 345 18.91 19.38 -3.21
N TYR A 346 18.21 19.40 -2.10
CA TYR A 346 18.52 18.54 -0.96
C TYR A 346 18.19 17.08 -1.25
N ALA A 347 18.59 16.16 -0.33
CA ALA A 347 18.32 14.73 -0.47
C ALA A 347 16.83 14.37 -0.47
N ASP A 348 15.99 15.22 0.12
CA ASP A 348 14.53 15.10 0.10
C ASP A 348 13.87 15.67 -1.17
N GLY A 349 14.67 16.13 -2.14
CA GLY A 349 14.23 16.73 -3.39
C GLY A 349 13.83 18.20 -3.31
N THR A 350 13.86 18.83 -2.14
CA THR A 350 13.52 20.25 -2.01
C THR A 350 14.63 21.14 -2.55
N MET A 351 14.26 22.18 -3.30
CA MET A 351 15.20 23.16 -3.81
C MET A 351 15.66 24.10 -2.70
N ALA A 352 16.95 24.39 -2.64
CA ALA A 352 17.51 25.41 -1.76
C ALA A 352 17.02 26.80 -2.14
N VAL A 353 16.50 27.57 -1.17
CA VAL A 353 16.00 28.93 -1.37
C VAL A 353 16.71 29.85 -0.37
N ASN A 354 17.23 30.97 -0.84
CA ASN A 354 17.89 31.99 -0.01
C ASN A 354 19.06 31.45 0.84
N THR A 355 19.76 30.42 0.38
CA THR A 355 20.95 29.90 1.02
C THR A 355 22.20 30.32 0.23
N VAL A 356 23.19 30.82 0.95
CA VAL A 356 24.55 30.95 0.41
C VAL A 356 25.21 29.61 0.67
N SER A 357 25.47 28.82 -0.38
CA SER A 357 26.35 27.67 -0.25
C SER A 357 27.78 28.12 -0.45
N ASP A 358 28.66 27.94 0.54
CA ASP A 358 30.09 28.05 0.34
C ASP A 358 30.49 27.05 -0.77
N ARG A 359 31.19 27.55 -1.77
CA ARG A 359 31.72 26.79 -2.91
C ARG A 359 32.91 25.96 -2.48
#